data_4ca1dc8bc0abe78cd102439dfa023b37
#
_entry.id   4ca1dc8bc0abe78cd102439dfa023b37
#
_cell.length_a   1.000
_cell.length_b   1.000
_cell.length_c   1.000
_cell.angle_alpha   90.00
_cell.angle_beta   90.00
_cell.angle_gamma   90.00
#
_symmetry.space_group_name_H-M   'P 1'
#
loop_
_entity.id
_entity.type
_entity.pdbx_description
1 polymer ?
#
loop_
_entity_poly.entity_id
_entity_poly.type
_entity_poly.pdbx_seq_one_letter_code
_entity_poly.pdbx_strand_id
1 'polypeptide(L)'
;MRIDVKVGRGPSGRGVVQVYGAFEGDARPERLVPRAAANDRALGRLVAGAGFRGAPNETVLVPKNGAWYLVVGLGKAKDLSLERARQLAGTAAKAARARGFRRVNLPVFHERPLGAAGGVAQALIEGALLGLYRYDTLRRLPKHERGKRLETITLVVEQRREITQATAAARKAQILAEAVSLARDLINGPSNVVTPTHLANQARALAKQLRLRCTVIPFARLKRLGFGGIVGVAQGSAHPAQFIVLEYTPPHAKQTFVFCGKGITFDSGGISLKPAEKMEQMKYDMSGAATVLGTLKVAATLKLPVRVIGIIAATENMPSGTAQKPGDVLKTLSGKTVEVINTDAEGRLVLSDCLHYAKRYKPDCVVDLATLTGACVVALGSEAIGLFSKDERLVARLNQ
;
A
#
# COMPACT_ATOMS: atom_id res chain seq x y z
N MET A 1 -9.81 -8.01 -11.44
CA MET A 1 -9.41 -7.35 -12.71
C MET A 1 -8.51 -8.29 -13.48
N ARG A 2 -8.74 -8.47 -14.78
CA ARG A 2 -7.88 -9.30 -15.66
C ARG A 2 -6.71 -8.48 -16.18
N ILE A 3 -5.51 -9.08 -16.21
CA ILE A 3 -4.31 -8.49 -16.80
C ILE A 3 -3.84 -9.39 -17.93
N ASP A 4 -3.71 -8.83 -19.13
CA ASP A 4 -3.24 -9.51 -20.33
C ASP A 4 -1.93 -8.87 -20.82
N VAL A 5 -1.10 -9.64 -21.53
CA VAL A 5 0.10 -9.13 -22.23
C VAL A 5 -0.04 -9.50 -23.71
N LYS A 6 0.13 -8.53 -24.60
CA LYS A 6 0.01 -8.68 -26.07
C LYS A 6 1.17 -8.01 -26.79
N VAL A 7 1.52 -8.50 -27.95
CA VAL A 7 2.54 -7.92 -28.83
C VAL A 7 1.92 -6.99 -29.86
N GLY A 8 2.56 -5.90 -30.16
CA GLY A 8 2.23 -4.99 -31.25
C GLY A 8 1.03 -4.09 -30.93
N ARG A 9 -0.15 -4.36 -31.46
CA ARG A 9 -1.35 -3.59 -31.20
C ARG A 9 -2.23 -4.31 -30.17
N GLY A 10 -2.63 -3.58 -29.15
CA GLY A 10 -3.62 -4.08 -28.19
C GLY A 10 -4.99 -4.30 -28.83
N PRO A 11 -5.91 -4.98 -28.11
CA PRO A 11 -7.30 -5.10 -28.55
C PRO A 11 -7.90 -3.75 -28.93
N SER A 12 -8.81 -3.75 -29.89
CA SER A 12 -9.56 -2.57 -30.34
C SER A 12 -11.07 -2.83 -30.24
N GLY A 13 -11.88 -1.78 -30.40
CA GLY A 13 -13.35 -1.87 -30.43
C GLY A 13 -14.03 -1.11 -29.30
N ARG A 14 -15.36 -1.31 -29.20
CA ARG A 14 -16.20 -0.59 -28.25
C ARG A 14 -15.75 -0.82 -26.79
N GLY A 15 -15.62 0.27 -26.03
CA GLY A 15 -15.26 0.21 -24.61
C GLY A 15 -13.75 -0.01 -24.35
N VAL A 16 -12.91 0.07 -25.38
CA VAL A 16 -11.45 -0.02 -25.28
C VAL A 16 -10.83 1.37 -25.49
N VAL A 17 -9.83 1.70 -24.69
CA VAL A 17 -8.99 2.91 -24.87
C VAL A 17 -7.53 2.54 -24.99
N GLN A 18 -6.85 3.12 -25.97
CA GLN A 18 -5.40 3.05 -26.13
C GLN A 18 -4.77 4.18 -25.31
N VAL A 19 -3.81 3.87 -24.46
CA VAL A 19 -3.10 4.87 -23.66
C VAL A 19 -1.75 5.17 -24.28
N TYR A 20 -1.40 6.46 -24.35
CA TYR A 20 -0.08 6.92 -24.73
C TYR A 20 0.41 7.94 -23.71
N GLY A 21 1.72 8.05 -23.58
CA GLY A 21 2.37 9.14 -22.86
C GLY A 21 2.77 10.26 -23.82
N ALA A 22 2.95 11.47 -23.31
CA ALA A 22 3.57 12.55 -24.07
C ALA A 22 4.41 13.43 -23.14
N PHE A 23 5.60 13.80 -23.61
CA PHE A 23 6.45 14.74 -22.88
C PHE A 23 5.97 16.20 -23.04
N GLU A 24 6.28 17.00 -22.03
CA GLU A 24 6.00 18.44 -22.01
C GLU A 24 6.80 19.17 -23.11
N GLY A 25 6.16 20.17 -23.73
CA GLY A 25 6.71 21.06 -24.76
C GLY A 25 5.86 21.09 -26.00
N ASP A 26 6.39 21.61 -27.13
CA ASP A 26 5.66 21.71 -28.38
C ASP A 26 5.05 20.38 -28.77
N ALA A 27 3.81 20.41 -29.22
CA ALA A 27 3.01 19.23 -29.54
C ALA A 27 3.48 18.53 -30.82
N ARG A 28 4.75 18.17 -30.87
CA ARG A 28 5.31 17.38 -31.97
C ARG A 28 4.95 15.90 -31.80
N PRO A 29 4.52 15.23 -32.86
CA PRO A 29 4.22 13.79 -32.82
C PRO A 29 5.35 12.94 -32.22
N GLU A 30 6.59 13.35 -32.42
CA GLU A 30 7.80 12.64 -31.96
C GLU A 30 7.92 12.54 -30.44
N ARG A 31 7.10 13.27 -29.68
CA ARG A 31 7.08 13.23 -28.20
C ARG A 31 6.09 12.22 -27.62
N LEU A 32 5.29 11.56 -28.47
CA LEU A 32 4.42 10.48 -28.00
C LEU A 32 5.22 9.22 -27.70
N VAL A 33 4.89 8.55 -26.60
CA VAL A 33 5.43 7.24 -26.25
C VAL A 33 4.30 6.20 -26.22
N PRO A 34 4.51 5.01 -26.75
CA PRO A 34 5.75 4.45 -27.31
C PRO A 34 6.14 5.08 -28.65
N ARG A 35 7.38 4.89 -29.08
CA ARG A 35 7.89 5.42 -30.37
C ARG A 35 7.04 5.05 -31.58
N ALA A 36 6.37 3.90 -31.55
CA ALA A 36 5.43 3.51 -32.59
C ALA A 36 4.27 4.54 -32.76
N ALA A 37 3.92 5.26 -31.68
CA ALA A 37 2.93 6.35 -31.72
C ALA A 37 3.54 7.67 -32.23
N ALA A 38 4.85 7.87 -32.08
CA ALA A 38 5.56 9.08 -32.52
C ALA A 38 5.46 9.30 -34.04
N ASN A 39 5.30 8.22 -34.83
CA ASN A 39 5.13 8.29 -36.27
C ASN A 39 3.68 8.65 -36.69
N ASP A 40 2.76 8.74 -35.73
CA ASP A 40 1.35 9.03 -35.98
C ASP A 40 1.07 10.55 -35.99
N ARG A 41 1.47 11.21 -37.08
CA ARG A 41 1.29 12.66 -37.27
C ARG A 41 -0.17 13.12 -37.12
N ALA A 42 -1.13 12.26 -37.50
CA ALA A 42 -2.55 12.62 -37.37
C ALA A 42 -2.99 12.61 -35.90
N LEU A 43 -2.54 11.65 -35.11
CA LEU A 43 -2.80 11.63 -33.66
C LEU A 43 -2.15 12.83 -32.97
N GLY A 44 -0.89 13.13 -33.32
CA GLY A 44 -0.17 14.31 -32.79
C GLY A 44 -0.93 15.61 -33.03
N ARG A 45 -1.47 15.82 -34.25
CA ARG A 45 -2.29 17.01 -34.57
C ARG A 45 -3.59 17.09 -33.76
N LEU A 46 -4.26 15.96 -33.54
CA LEU A 46 -5.49 15.92 -32.72
C LEU A 46 -5.19 16.26 -31.25
N VAL A 47 -4.09 15.75 -30.71
CA VAL A 47 -3.66 16.02 -29.34
C VAL A 47 -3.27 17.50 -29.17
N ALA A 48 -2.52 18.05 -30.12
CA ALA A 48 -2.16 19.48 -30.16
C ALA A 48 -3.37 20.40 -30.28
N GLY A 49 -4.29 20.09 -31.21
CA GLY A 49 -5.50 20.87 -31.42
C GLY A 49 -6.45 20.89 -30.21
N ALA A 50 -6.31 19.91 -29.31
CA ALA A 50 -7.04 19.89 -28.04
C ALA A 50 -6.38 20.71 -26.91
N GLY A 51 -5.32 21.47 -27.21
CA GLY A 51 -4.61 22.33 -26.24
C GLY A 51 -3.74 21.57 -25.22
N PHE A 52 -3.44 20.28 -25.45
CA PHE A 52 -2.66 19.46 -24.56
C PHE A 52 -1.17 19.86 -24.59
N ARG A 53 -0.56 20.06 -23.42
CA ARG A 53 0.81 20.54 -23.24
C ARG A 53 1.80 19.48 -22.77
N GLY A 54 1.32 18.33 -22.31
CA GLY A 54 2.13 17.24 -21.77
C GLY A 54 2.58 17.46 -20.32
N ALA A 55 1.96 18.39 -19.61
CA ALA A 55 2.23 18.58 -18.18
C ALA A 55 1.97 17.29 -17.38
N PRO A 56 2.66 17.08 -16.25
CA PRO A 56 2.49 15.87 -15.46
C PRO A 56 1.03 15.56 -15.14
N ASN A 57 0.57 14.36 -15.51
CA ASN A 57 -0.80 13.88 -15.28
C ASN A 57 -1.92 14.63 -16.04
N GLU A 58 -1.60 15.56 -16.91
CA GLU A 58 -2.56 16.14 -17.84
C GLU A 58 -3.14 15.04 -18.74
N THR A 59 -4.43 15.10 -19.08
CA THR A 59 -5.07 14.07 -19.90
C THR A 59 -5.89 14.66 -21.03
N VAL A 60 -5.74 14.09 -22.21
CA VAL A 60 -6.62 14.36 -23.34
C VAL A 60 -7.13 13.07 -23.95
N LEU A 61 -8.41 13.04 -24.31
CA LEU A 61 -9.05 11.91 -24.97
C LEU A 61 -9.45 12.32 -26.39
N VAL A 62 -8.90 11.64 -27.39
CA VAL A 62 -9.17 11.94 -28.80
C VAL A 62 -9.62 10.71 -29.56
N PRO A 63 -10.65 10.81 -30.42
CA PRO A 63 -11.06 9.74 -31.31
C PRO A 63 -10.21 9.76 -32.58
N LYS A 64 -9.86 8.57 -33.10
CA LYS A 64 -9.20 8.42 -34.39
C LYS A 64 -9.49 7.04 -34.99
N ASN A 65 -9.97 7.00 -36.24
CA ASN A 65 -10.24 5.76 -36.99
C ASN A 65 -11.06 4.73 -36.19
N GLY A 66 -12.14 5.18 -35.53
CA GLY A 66 -13.01 4.32 -34.72
C GLY A 66 -12.42 3.83 -33.38
N ALA A 67 -11.21 4.24 -33.01
CA ALA A 67 -10.58 3.95 -31.74
C ALA A 67 -10.46 5.22 -30.87
N TRP A 68 -10.39 5.03 -29.56
CA TRP A 68 -10.15 6.08 -28.58
C TRP A 68 -8.72 6.05 -28.07
N TYR A 69 -8.10 7.23 -28.02
CA TYR A 69 -6.74 7.43 -27.54
C TYR A 69 -6.75 8.37 -26.35
N LEU A 70 -6.29 7.90 -25.22
CA LEU A 70 -6.08 8.67 -24.00
C LEU A 70 -4.59 8.99 -23.87
N VAL A 71 -4.24 10.24 -24.06
CA VAL A 71 -2.86 10.69 -23.90
C VAL A 71 -2.69 11.31 -22.52
N VAL A 72 -1.61 10.91 -21.83
CA VAL A 72 -1.28 11.38 -20.48
C VAL A 72 0.07 12.06 -20.50
N GLY A 73 0.15 13.25 -19.90
CA GLY A 73 1.37 14.01 -19.76
C GLY A 73 2.38 13.37 -18.83
N LEU A 74 3.61 13.25 -19.29
CA LEU A 74 4.76 12.73 -18.57
C LEU A 74 5.61 13.84 -17.92
N GLY A 75 5.34 15.12 -18.26
CA GLY A 75 6.21 16.22 -17.90
C GLY A 75 7.50 16.22 -18.72
N LYS A 76 8.57 16.81 -18.18
CA LYS A 76 9.85 16.94 -18.88
C LYS A 76 10.53 15.59 -19.07
N ALA A 77 11.11 15.36 -20.27
CA ALA A 77 11.75 14.07 -20.59
C ALA A 77 12.92 13.71 -19.63
N LYS A 78 13.62 14.72 -19.09
CA LYS A 78 14.71 14.52 -18.12
C LYS A 78 14.25 13.95 -16.78
N ASP A 79 12.96 14.15 -16.42
CA ASP A 79 12.38 13.72 -15.15
C ASP A 79 11.68 12.34 -15.28
N LEU A 80 11.85 11.67 -16.43
CA LEU A 80 11.27 10.36 -16.68
C LEU A 80 11.84 9.33 -15.70
N SER A 81 10.95 8.58 -15.05
CA SER A 81 11.29 7.56 -14.06
C SER A 81 10.22 6.47 -14.04
N LEU A 82 10.50 5.34 -13.37
CA LEU A 82 9.48 4.32 -13.14
C LEU A 82 8.28 4.88 -12.36
N GLU A 83 8.51 5.86 -11.48
CA GLU A 83 7.42 6.55 -10.78
C GLU A 83 6.53 7.35 -11.74
N ARG A 84 7.10 8.01 -12.74
CA ARG A 84 6.32 8.66 -13.81
C ARG A 84 5.48 7.66 -14.61
N ALA A 85 6.02 6.47 -14.86
CA ALA A 85 5.26 5.40 -15.50
C ALA A 85 4.08 4.91 -14.61
N ARG A 86 4.28 4.80 -13.28
CA ARG A 86 3.18 4.50 -12.33
C ARG A 86 2.10 5.58 -12.38
N GLN A 87 2.49 6.85 -12.32
CA GLN A 87 1.57 7.98 -12.34
C GLN A 87 0.77 8.04 -13.65
N LEU A 88 1.45 7.83 -14.80
CA LEU A 88 0.78 7.73 -16.10
C LEU A 88 -0.32 6.67 -16.07
N ALA A 89 0.02 5.46 -15.64
CA ALA A 89 -0.93 4.34 -15.65
C ALA A 89 -2.08 4.54 -14.66
N GLY A 90 -1.80 5.08 -13.47
CA GLY A 90 -2.82 5.42 -12.47
C GLY A 90 -3.78 6.49 -12.96
N THR A 91 -3.25 7.55 -13.58
CA THR A 91 -4.03 8.64 -14.19
C THR A 91 -4.86 8.13 -15.36
N ALA A 92 -4.27 7.33 -16.25
CA ALA A 92 -4.98 6.73 -17.38
C ALA A 92 -6.13 5.81 -16.92
N ALA A 93 -5.88 4.94 -15.95
CA ALA A 93 -6.87 4.02 -15.43
C ALA A 93 -8.06 4.75 -14.77
N LYS A 94 -7.79 5.79 -13.95
CA LYS A 94 -8.83 6.64 -13.35
C LYS A 94 -9.65 7.36 -14.42
N ALA A 95 -8.98 7.98 -15.38
CA ALA A 95 -9.62 8.73 -16.46
C ALA A 95 -10.47 7.82 -17.38
N ALA A 96 -9.98 6.64 -17.71
CA ALA A 96 -10.70 5.65 -18.49
C ALA A 96 -11.96 5.15 -17.76
N ARG A 97 -11.83 4.79 -16.46
CA ARG A 97 -12.98 4.38 -15.63
C ARG A 97 -14.04 5.48 -15.56
N ALA A 98 -13.63 6.72 -15.29
CA ALA A 98 -14.56 7.86 -15.20
C ALA A 98 -15.39 8.04 -16.47
N ARG A 99 -14.77 7.79 -17.65
CA ARG A 99 -15.40 7.89 -18.97
C ARG A 99 -16.14 6.62 -19.40
N GLY A 100 -16.18 5.58 -18.58
CA GLY A 100 -16.95 4.35 -18.82
C GLY A 100 -16.25 3.33 -19.73
N PHE A 101 -14.97 3.46 -19.98
CA PHE A 101 -14.19 2.41 -20.65
C PHE A 101 -14.09 1.17 -19.77
N ARG A 102 -14.16 0.00 -20.40
CA ARG A 102 -14.02 -1.30 -19.72
C ARG A 102 -12.64 -1.91 -19.84
N ARG A 103 -11.90 -1.51 -20.88
CA ARG A 103 -10.58 -2.05 -21.21
C ARG A 103 -9.59 -0.92 -21.49
N VAL A 104 -8.39 -1.07 -20.95
CA VAL A 104 -7.28 -0.13 -21.13
C VAL A 104 -6.08 -0.87 -21.68
N ASN A 105 -5.51 -0.35 -22.76
CA ASN A 105 -4.24 -0.82 -23.29
C ASN A 105 -3.13 0.13 -22.88
N LEU A 106 -2.16 -0.38 -22.13
CA LEU A 106 -1.00 0.35 -21.62
C LEU A 106 0.25 -0.11 -22.39
N PRO A 107 0.93 0.77 -23.11
CA PRO A 107 2.14 0.40 -23.81
C PRO A 107 3.30 0.25 -22.82
N VAL A 108 4.08 -0.82 -22.98
CA VAL A 108 5.39 -0.95 -22.34
C VAL A 108 6.40 -0.26 -23.24
N PHE A 109 6.91 0.88 -22.80
CA PHE A 109 7.79 1.72 -23.60
C PHE A 109 9.22 1.65 -23.10
N HIS A 110 10.18 1.86 -24.03
CA HIS A 110 11.62 1.66 -23.84
C HIS A 110 12.40 2.98 -23.87
N GLU A 111 11.89 3.98 -23.16
CA GLU A 111 12.56 5.27 -23.06
C GLU A 111 13.67 5.24 -21.98
N ARG A 112 14.83 5.80 -22.29
CA ARG A 112 15.87 6.02 -21.26
C ARG A 112 15.35 7.07 -20.25
N PRO A 113 15.54 6.88 -18.93
CA PRO A 113 16.39 5.91 -18.23
C PRO A 113 15.64 4.68 -17.65
N LEU A 114 14.45 4.30 -18.13
CA LEU A 114 13.55 3.35 -17.48
C LEU A 114 14.08 1.91 -17.37
N GLY A 115 15.10 1.54 -18.14
CA GLY A 115 15.67 0.20 -18.10
C GLY A 115 14.84 -0.86 -18.81
N ALA A 116 14.82 -2.10 -18.27
CA ALA A 116 14.20 -3.24 -18.90
C ALA A 116 12.66 -3.20 -18.90
N ALA A 117 12.04 -3.79 -19.93
CA ALA A 117 10.58 -3.90 -20.10
C ALA A 117 9.83 -4.42 -18.86
N GLY A 118 10.43 -5.32 -18.09
CA GLY A 118 9.84 -5.84 -16.86
C GLY A 118 9.64 -4.78 -15.78
N GLY A 119 10.59 -3.87 -15.59
CA GLY A 119 10.46 -2.77 -14.63
C GLY A 119 9.33 -1.82 -15.02
N VAL A 120 9.23 -1.45 -16.29
CA VAL A 120 8.16 -0.61 -16.82
C VAL A 120 6.82 -1.30 -16.72
N ALA A 121 6.71 -2.57 -17.09
CA ALA A 121 5.49 -3.37 -16.98
C ALA A 121 5.00 -3.45 -15.53
N GLN A 122 5.90 -3.68 -14.56
CA GLN A 122 5.57 -3.67 -13.14
C GLN A 122 5.03 -2.30 -12.71
N ALA A 123 5.72 -1.22 -13.03
CA ALA A 123 5.32 0.14 -12.67
C ALA A 123 3.95 0.51 -13.25
N LEU A 124 3.68 0.17 -14.51
CA LEU A 124 2.38 0.43 -15.16
C LEU A 124 1.23 -0.31 -14.46
N ILE A 125 1.40 -1.58 -14.12
CA ILE A 125 0.34 -2.35 -13.44
C ILE A 125 0.16 -1.89 -12.01
N GLU A 126 1.23 -1.65 -11.24
CA GLU A 126 1.15 -1.07 -9.90
C GLU A 126 0.38 0.25 -9.93
N GLY A 127 0.78 1.16 -10.82
CA GLY A 127 0.13 2.46 -10.95
C GLY A 127 -1.35 2.37 -11.29
N ALA A 128 -1.71 1.55 -12.26
CA ALA A 128 -3.11 1.35 -12.66
C ALA A 128 -3.96 0.77 -11.53
N LEU A 129 -3.49 -0.30 -10.85
CA LEU A 129 -4.23 -0.96 -9.78
C LEU A 129 -4.36 -0.09 -8.54
N LEU A 130 -3.25 0.55 -8.10
CA LEU A 130 -3.25 1.43 -6.93
C LEU A 130 -4.04 2.72 -7.18
N GLY A 131 -4.00 3.25 -8.41
CA GLY A 131 -4.79 4.40 -8.81
C GLY A 131 -6.29 4.13 -8.89
N LEU A 132 -6.69 2.89 -9.14
CA LEU A 132 -8.10 2.47 -9.17
C LEU A 132 -8.67 2.13 -7.79
N TYR A 133 -7.82 2.03 -6.76
CA TYR A 133 -8.27 1.70 -5.41
C TYR A 133 -9.35 2.65 -4.92
N ARG A 134 -10.39 2.10 -4.31
CA ARG A 134 -11.48 2.82 -3.63
C ARG A 134 -11.95 1.98 -2.45
N TYR A 135 -12.18 2.63 -1.33
CA TYR A 135 -12.86 2.04 -0.18
C TYR A 135 -14.37 2.26 -0.33
N ASP A 136 -15.07 1.28 -0.91
CA ASP A 136 -16.50 1.38 -1.21
C ASP A 136 -17.38 0.47 -0.32
N THR A 137 -16.77 -0.25 0.63
CA THR A 137 -17.44 -1.31 1.41
C THR A 137 -18.69 -0.81 2.16
N LEU A 138 -18.65 0.42 2.67
CA LEU A 138 -19.74 1.02 3.44
C LEU A 138 -20.47 2.16 2.69
N ARG A 139 -20.20 2.32 1.38
CA ARG A 139 -20.76 3.41 0.59
C ARG A 139 -21.68 2.89 -0.51
N ARG A 140 -22.85 3.50 -0.64
CA ARG A 140 -23.69 3.32 -1.82
C ARG A 140 -23.19 4.24 -2.92
N LEU A 141 -22.64 3.66 -3.99
CA LEU A 141 -22.13 4.46 -5.11
C LEU A 141 -23.25 5.28 -5.77
N PRO A 142 -23.00 6.54 -6.16
CA PRO A 142 -23.92 7.35 -6.95
C PRO A 142 -24.31 6.64 -8.25
N LYS A 143 -25.52 6.90 -8.78
CA LYS A 143 -26.04 6.25 -9.99
C LYS A 143 -25.08 6.33 -11.19
N HIS A 144 -24.44 7.50 -11.39
CA HIS A 144 -23.52 7.75 -12.50
C HIS A 144 -22.17 7.02 -12.39
N GLU A 145 -21.83 6.47 -11.21
CA GLU A 145 -20.60 5.69 -10.96
C GLU A 145 -20.86 4.18 -10.96
N ARG A 146 -22.12 3.77 -10.80
CA ARG A 146 -22.49 2.34 -10.79
C ARG A 146 -22.18 1.72 -12.15
N GLY A 147 -21.55 0.55 -12.11
CA GLY A 147 -21.19 -0.17 -13.35
C GLY A 147 -19.95 0.36 -14.08
N LYS A 148 -19.39 1.51 -13.70
CA LYS A 148 -18.14 1.99 -14.26
C LYS A 148 -16.95 1.26 -13.63
N ARG A 149 -16.60 0.11 -14.20
CA ARG A 149 -15.45 -0.71 -13.77
C ARG A 149 -14.58 -1.01 -14.97
N LEU A 150 -13.27 -0.88 -14.77
CA LEU A 150 -12.31 -1.48 -15.69
C LEU A 150 -12.29 -2.99 -15.43
N GLU A 151 -12.42 -3.75 -16.50
CA GLU A 151 -12.45 -5.22 -16.48
C GLU A 151 -11.08 -5.80 -16.83
N THR A 152 -10.41 -5.17 -17.80
CA THR A 152 -9.13 -5.67 -18.33
C THR A 152 -8.13 -4.54 -18.51
N ILE A 153 -6.90 -4.79 -18.08
CA ILE A 153 -5.73 -4.02 -18.44
C ILE A 153 -4.87 -4.89 -19.36
N THR A 154 -4.54 -4.39 -20.54
CA THR A 154 -3.65 -5.08 -21.47
C THR A 154 -2.33 -4.33 -21.55
N LEU A 155 -1.23 -4.97 -21.14
CA LEU A 155 0.12 -4.50 -21.44
C LEU A 155 0.42 -4.80 -22.89
N VAL A 156 0.84 -3.80 -23.64
CA VAL A 156 1.22 -3.93 -25.04
C VAL A 156 2.73 -3.81 -25.14
N VAL A 157 3.40 -4.91 -25.46
CA VAL A 157 4.86 -4.96 -25.66
C VAL A 157 5.19 -4.85 -27.15
N GLU A 158 6.38 -4.35 -27.47
CA GLU A 158 6.81 -4.20 -28.85
C GLU A 158 7.29 -5.51 -29.46
N GLN A 159 7.96 -6.35 -28.66
CA GLN A 159 8.61 -7.56 -29.13
C GLN A 159 8.13 -8.81 -28.40
N ARG A 160 7.99 -9.91 -29.13
CA ARG A 160 7.52 -11.19 -28.59
C ARG A 160 8.39 -11.72 -27.43
N ARG A 161 9.69 -11.46 -27.47
CA ARG A 161 10.63 -11.86 -26.40
C ARG A 161 10.34 -11.21 -25.04
N GLU A 162 9.59 -10.11 -25.01
CA GLU A 162 9.27 -9.37 -23.79
C GLU A 162 8.06 -9.94 -23.04
N ILE A 163 7.26 -10.78 -23.69
CA ILE A 163 6.01 -11.32 -23.13
C ILE A 163 6.27 -11.99 -21.76
N THR A 164 7.24 -12.88 -21.71
CA THR A 164 7.53 -13.65 -20.49
C THR A 164 7.91 -12.75 -19.33
N GLN A 165 8.81 -11.79 -19.57
CA GLN A 165 9.26 -10.84 -18.57
C GLN A 165 8.12 -9.89 -18.13
N ALA A 166 7.36 -9.35 -19.07
CA ALA A 166 6.23 -8.47 -18.78
C ALA A 166 5.12 -9.21 -18.03
N THR A 167 4.85 -10.47 -18.35
CA THR A 167 3.84 -11.30 -17.66
C THR A 167 4.26 -11.58 -16.21
N ALA A 168 5.52 -11.96 -15.99
CA ALA A 168 6.04 -12.18 -14.62
C ALA A 168 6.00 -10.90 -13.79
N ALA A 169 6.39 -9.76 -14.38
CA ALA A 169 6.36 -8.45 -13.75
C ALA A 169 4.93 -8.00 -13.42
N ALA A 170 3.99 -8.19 -14.34
CA ALA A 170 2.57 -7.89 -14.13
C ALA A 170 1.97 -8.71 -12.98
N ARG A 171 2.30 -10.00 -12.88
CA ARG A 171 1.88 -10.86 -11.77
C ARG A 171 2.43 -10.37 -10.42
N LYS A 172 3.71 -10.02 -10.38
CA LYS A 172 4.33 -9.45 -9.17
C LYS A 172 3.64 -8.15 -8.76
N ALA A 173 3.43 -7.23 -9.70
CA ALA A 173 2.73 -5.97 -9.48
C ALA A 173 1.31 -6.18 -8.94
N GLN A 174 0.57 -7.16 -9.48
CA GLN A 174 -0.77 -7.49 -8.99
C GLN A 174 -0.74 -7.95 -7.53
N ILE A 175 0.18 -8.84 -7.16
CA ILE A 175 0.35 -9.31 -5.78
C ILE A 175 0.65 -8.15 -4.83
N LEU A 176 1.56 -7.25 -5.21
CA LEU A 176 1.90 -6.06 -4.43
C LEU A 176 0.69 -5.13 -4.27
N ALA A 177 -0.01 -4.82 -5.37
CA ALA A 177 -1.19 -3.96 -5.33
C ALA A 177 -2.34 -4.54 -4.50
N GLU A 178 -2.56 -5.85 -4.53
CA GLU A 178 -3.55 -6.54 -3.69
C GLU A 178 -3.18 -6.51 -2.20
N ALA A 179 -1.90 -6.58 -1.87
CA ALA A 179 -1.43 -6.48 -0.49
C ALA A 179 -1.56 -5.04 0.05
N VAL A 180 -1.21 -4.05 -0.77
CA VAL A 180 -1.42 -2.63 -0.43
C VAL A 180 -2.91 -2.32 -0.30
N SER A 181 -3.76 -2.88 -1.16
CA SER A 181 -5.22 -2.70 -1.06
C SER A 181 -5.78 -3.30 0.22
N LEU A 182 -5.32 -4.49 0.62
CA LEU A 182 -5.68 -5.09 1.92
C LEU A 182 -5.33 -4.15 3.08
N ALA A 183 -4.11 -3.60 3.09
CA ALA A 183 -3.68 -2.66 4.12
C ALA A 183 -4.57 -1.40 4.11
N ARG A 184 -4.83 -0.82 2.94
CA ARG A 184 -5.70 0.35 2.78
C ARG A 184 -7.14 0.08 3.20
N ASP A 185 -7.68 -1.11 2.94
CA ASP A 185 -9.04 -1.50 3.37
C ASP A 185 -9.16 -1.50 4.90
N LEU A 186 -8.16 -2.05 5.60
CA LEU A 186 -8.10 -2.04 7.05
C LEU A 186 -7.95 -0.62 7.61
N ILE A 187 -7.08 0.20 7.03
CA ILE A 187 -6.81 1.56 7.47
C ILE A 187 -8.02 2.48 7.23
N ASN A 188 -8.72 2.34 6.10
CA ASN A 188 -9.89 3.17 5.78
C ASN A 188 -11.16 2.72 6.51
N GLY A 189 -11.20 1.48 6.99
CA GLY A 189 -12.33 0.96 7.75
C GLY A 189 -12.56 1.75 9.05
N PRO A 190 -13.80 2.02 9.44
CA PRO A 190 -14.08 2.71 10.71
C PRO A 190 -13.78 1.79 11.90
N SER A 191 -13.36 2.37 13.03
CA SER A 191 -12.89 1.64 14.21
C SER A 191 -13.95 0.76 14.88
N ASN A 192 -15.23 1.07 14.71
CA ASN A 192 -16.33 0.20 15.17
C ASN A 192 -16.47 -1.09 14.33
N VAL A 193 -15.80 -1.17 13.17
CA VAL A 193 -15.71 -2.36 12.32
C VAL A 193 -14.32 -2.98 12.43
N VAL A 194 -13.27 -2.18 12.29
CA VAL A 194 -11.88 -2.63 12.38
C VAL A 194 -11.41 -2.58 13.84
N THR A 195 -11.94 -3.48 14.65
CA THR A 195 -11.59 -3.66 16.06
C THR A 195 -10.32 -4.54 16.20
N PRO A 196 -9.72 -4.65 17.41
CA PRO A 196 -8.61 -5.58 17.65
C PRO A 196 -8.97 -7.04 17.28
N THR A 197 -10.20 -7.45 17.57
CA THR A 197 -10.70 -8.78 17.18
C THR A 197 -10.84 -8.94 15.68
N HIS A 198 -11.24 -7.88 14.95
CA HIS A 198 -11.29 -7.89 13.50
C HIS A 198 -9.88 -8.11 12.89
N LEU A 199 -8.86 -7.40 13.38
CA LEU A 199 -7.47 -7.61 12.95
C LEU A 199 -7.00 -9.05 13.19
N ALA A 200 -7.32 -9.64 14.35
CA ALA A 200 -7.01 -11.04 14.64
C ALA A 200 -7.73 -12.00 13.68
N ASN A 201 -8.97 -11.73 13.31
CA ASN A 201 -9.73 -12.55 12.36
C ASN A 201 -9.17 -12.42 10.94
N GLN A 202 -8.76 -11.23 10.52
CA GLN A 202 -8.07 -11.02 9.23
C GLN A 202 -6.74 -11.78 9.18
N ALA A 203 -5.97 -11.77 10.26
CA ALA A 203 -4.74 -12.54 10.37
C ALA A 203 -4.99 -14.05 10.25
N ARG A 204 -6.02 -14.59 10.93
CA ARG A 204 -6.42 -16.00 10.82
C ARG A 204 -6.87 -16.37 9.40
N ALA A 205 -7.67 -15.50 8.76
CA ALA A 205 -8.13 -15.71 7.38
C ALA A 205 -6.96 -15.75 6.40
N LEU A 206 -6.02 -14.79 6.52
CA LEU A 206 -4.80 -14.75 5.73
C LEU A 206 -3.93 -15.99 5.95
N ALA A 207 -3.77 -16.41 7.19
CA ALA A 207 -3.02 -17.61 7.54
C ALA A 207 -3.63 -18.87 6.93
N LYS A 208 -4.95 -19.03 6.99
CA LYS A 208 -5.66 -20.15 6.35
C LYS A 208 -5.46 -20.14 4.84
N GLN A 209 -5.61 -18.99 4.19
CA GLN A 209 -5.46 -18.83 2.74
C GLN A 209 -4.06 -19.16 2.25
N LEU A 210 -3.02 -18.72 2.98
CA LEU A 210 -1.63 -18.82 2.57
C LEU A 210 -0.84 -19.91 3.30
N ARG A 211 -1.51 -20.71 4.12
CA ARG A 211 -0.91 -21.79 4.93
C ARG A 211 0.21 -21.28 5.85
N LEU A 212 -0.03 -20.13 6.50
CA LEU A 212 0.86 -19.57 7.50
C LEU A 212 0.52 -20.11 8.89
N ARG A 213 1.49 -20.09 9.80
CA ARG A 213 1.19 -20.27 11.21
C ARG A 213 0.67 -18.97 11.79
N CYS A 214 -0.46 -19.01 12.49
CA CYS A 214 -1.05 -17.87 13.18
C CYS A 214 -1.28 -18.19 14.64
N THR A 215 -0.73 -17.38 15.52
CA THR A 215 -0.98 -17.44 16.97
C THR A 215 -1.62 -16.13 17.40
N VAL A 216 -2.76 -16.22 18.06
CA VAL A 216 -3.44 -15.07 18.66
C VAL A 216 -3.52 -15.29 20.17
N ILE A 217 -2.94 -14.36 20.93
CA ILE A 217 -2.97 -14.38 22.40
C ILE A 217 -4.04 -13.39 22.85
N PRO A 218 -5.16 -13.85 23.43
CA PRO A 218 -6.25 -12.99 23.87
C PRO A 218 -5.92 -12.26 25.16
N PHE A 219 -6.62 -11.16 25.44
CA PHE A 219 -6.38 -10.23 26.55
C PHE A 219 -6.21 -10.93 27.91
N ALA A 220 -7.09 -11.85 28.27
CA ALA A 220 -7.00 -12.57 29.53
C ALA A 220 -5.70 -13.36 29.70
N ARG A 221 -5.16 -13.89 28.57
CA ARG A 221 -3.89 -14.61 28.58
C ARG A 221 -2.69 -13.65 28.59
N LEU A 222 -2.82 -12.48 27.96
CA LEU A 222 -1.76 -11.45 27.99
C LEU A 222 -1.46 -10.99 29.39
N LYS A 223 -2.50 -10.76 30.23
CA LYS A 223 -2.34 -10.44 31.66
C LYS A 223 -1.50 -11.49 32.38
N ARG A 224 -1.84 -12.77 32.20
CA ARG A 224 -1.13 -13.90 32.88
C ARG A 224 0.33 -14.06 32.40
N LEU A 225 0.60 -13.69 31.16
CA LEU A 225 1.93 -13.81 30.55
C LEU A 225 2.82 -12.58 30.77
N GLY A 226 2.31 -11.52 31.42
CA GLY A 226 3.08 -10.32 31.77
C GLY A 226 3.30 -9.33 30.64
N PHE A 227 2.40 -9.27 29.64
CA PHE A 227 2.41 -8.28 28.56
C PHE A 227 1.89 -6.92 29.06
N GLY A 228 2.65 -6.29 29.99
CA GLY A 228 2.14 -5.10 30.70
C GLY A 228 1.97 -3.88 29.81
N GLY A 229 2.74 -3.74 28.72
CA GLY A 229 2.59 -2.62 27.79
C GLY A 229 1.22 -2.62 27.11
N ILE A 230 0.87 -3.70 26.41
CA ILE A 230 -0.43 -3.81 25.71
C ILE A 230 -1.59 -3.91 26.72
N VAL A 231 -1.41 -4.59 27.86
CA VAL A 231 -2.44 -4.73 28.89
C VAL A 231 -2.78 -3.38 29.51
N GLY A 232 -1.78 -2.55 29.82
CA GLY A 232 -1.98 -1.21 30.39
C GLY A 232 -2.82 -0.33 29.45
N VAL A 233 -2.42 -0.26 28.17
CA VAL A 233 -3.15 0.53 27.16
C VAL A 233 -4.59 0.03 26.99
N ALA A 234 -4.79 -1.29 27.00
CA ALA A 234 -6.09 -1.90 26.74
C ALA A 234 -7.13 -1.74 27.86
N GLN A 235 -6.71 -1.36 29.07
CA GLN A 235 -7.61 -1.35 30.24
C GLN A 235 -8.83 -0.44 30.09
N GLY A 236 -8.69 0.63 29.29
CA GLY A 236 -9.77 1.59 29.07
C GLY A 236 -10.78 1.18 28.01
N SER A 237 -10.49 0.17 27.20
CA SER A 237 -11.33 -0.23 26.07
C SER A 237 -12.34 -1.31 26.45
N ALA A 238 -13.54 -1.24 25.87
CA ALA A 238 -14.53 -2.32 25.89
C ALA A 238 -14.15 -3.48 24.93
N HIS A 239 -13.29 -3.21 23.93
CA HIS A 239 -12.81 -4.22 23.00
C HIS A 239 -11.53 -4.90 23.53
N PRO A 240 -11.52 -6.24 23.70
CA PRO A 240 -10.36 -6.94 24.24
C PRO A 240 -9.17 -6.87 23.29
N ALA A 241 -7.98 -6.55 23.84
CA ALA A 241 -6.74 -6.57 23.10
C ALA A 241 -6.41 -7.97 22.57
N GLN A 242 -5.71 -8.00 21.46
CA GLN A 242 -5.24 -9.21 20.76
C GLN A 242 -3.76 -9.05 20.41
N PHE A 243 -2.92 -9.97 20.85
CA PHE A 243 -1.53 -10.02 20.40
C PHE A 243 -1.40 -11.10 19.32
N ILE A 244 -1.06 -10.68 18.11
CA ILE A 244 -1.16 -11.50 16.91
C ILE A 244 0.24 -11.78 16.38
N VAL A 245 0.54 -13.05 16.12
CA VAL A 245 1.80 -13.47 15.51
C VAL A 245 1.49 -14.31 14.28
N LEU A 246 2.04 -13.88 13.14
CA LEU A 246 1.99 -14.59 11.86
C LEU A 246 3.39 -15.03 11.46
N GLU A 247 3.54 -16.28 11.01
CA GLU A 247 4.83 -16.82 10.61
C GLU A 247 4.76 -17.42 9.19
N TYR A 248 5.58 -16.88 8.31
CA TYR A 248 5.92 -17.47 7.03
C TYR A 248 7.31 -18.07 7.13
N THR A 249 7.41 -19.40 7.04
CA THR A 249 8.67 -20.14 7.19
C THR A 249 8.83 -21.10 6.01
N PRO A 250 9.43 -20.67 4.89
CA PRO A 250 9.70 -21.54 3.77
C PRO A 250 10.84 -22.52 4.09
N PRO A 251 10.91 -23.68 3.42
CA PRO A 251 12.05 -24.57 3.53
C PRO A 251 13.37 -23.83 3.21
N HIS A 252 14.43 -24.15 3.96
CA HIS A 252 15.78 -23.62 3.75
C HIS A 252 15.94 -22.09 3.86
N ALA A 253 15.02 -21.40 4.53
CA ALA A 253 15.18 -19.99 4.83
C ALA A 253 16.43 -19.75 5.68
N LYS A 254 17.37 -18.93 5.17
CA LYS A 254 18.64 -18.60 5.84
C LYS A 254 18.56 -17.35 6.71
N GLN A 255 17.60 -16.48 6.44
CA GLN A 255 17.43 -15.22 7.13
C GLN A 255 16.04 -15.11 7.73
N THR A 256 15.96 -14.47 8.90
CA THR A 256 14.71 -14.22 9.63
C THR A 256 14.49 -12.72 9.78
N PHE A 257 13.40 -12.22 9.20
CA PHE A 257 12.95 -10.85 9.34
C PHE A 257 11.73 -10.79 10.25
N VAL A 258 11.74 -9.89 11.21
CA VAL A 258 10.58 -9.63 12.07
C VAL A 258 10.05 -8.24 11.79
N PHE A 259 8.75 -8.15 11.53
CA PHE A 259 8.02 -6.89 11.38
C PHE A 259 7.07 -6.73 12.57
N CYS A 260 7.28 -5.68 13.37
CA CYS A 260 6.40 -5.30 14.46
C CYS A 260 5.46 -4.20 13.97
N GLY A 261 4.15 -4.34 14.18
CA GLY A 261 3.15 -3.37 13.75
C GLY A 261 2.38 -2.76 14.93
N LYS A 262 2.38 -1.43 15.06
CA LYS A 262 1.44 -0.73 15.94
C LYS A 262 0.02 -1.03 15.47
N GLY A 263 -0.81 -1.51 16.39
CA GLY A 263 -2.17 -1.96 16.08
C GLY A 263 -3.24 -1.24 16.89
N ILE A 264 -3.11 0.06 17.11
CA ILE A 264 -4.11 0.85 17.85
C ILE A 264 -5.28 1.14 16.92
N THR A 265 -6.38 0.39 17.09
CA THR A 265 -7.53 0.47 16.18
C THR A 265 -8.35 1.74 16.35
N PHE A 266 -8.25 2.38 17.49
CA PHE A 266 -8.65 3.76 17.73
C PHE A 266 -7.83 4.35 18.88
N ASP A 267 -7.33 5.57 18.69
CA ASP A 267 -6.56 6.30 19.67
C ASP A 267 -7.23 7.62 20.06
N SER A 268 -7.89 7.61 21.20
CA SER A 268 -8.45 8.84 21.78
C SER A 268 -7.44 9.63 22.62
N GLY A 269 -6.22 9.06 22.84
CA GLY A 269 -5.25 9.55 23.82
C GLY A 269 -5.43 8.94 25.22
N GLY A 270 -6.52 8.26 25.47
CA GLY A 270 -6.87 7.75 26.81
C GLY A 270 -7.26 8.88 27.76
N ILE A 271 -6.80 8.84 29.02
CA ILE A 271 -7.05 9.92 30.02
C ILE A 271 -6.39 11.23 29.58
N SER A 272 -5.22 11.19 28.93
CA SER A 272 -4.62 12.35 28.26
C SER A 272 -5.32 12.59 26.92
N LEU A 273 -6.60 12.97 26.96
CA LEU A 273 -7.51 13.02 25.84
C LEU A 273 -7.02 13.99 24.73
N LYS A 274 -7.05 13.51 23.48
CA LYS A 274 -6.75 14.34 22.31
C LYS A 274 -7.82 15.41 22.10
N PRO A 275 -7.46 16.55 21.44
CA PRO A 275 -8.47 17.47 20.91
C PRO A 275 -9.43 16.77 19.96
N ALA A 276 -10.71 17.19 19.95
CA ALA A 276 -11.73 16.59 19.09
C ALA A 276 -11.44 16.77 17.58
N GLU A 277 -10.71 17.84 17.22
CA GLU A 277 -10.36 18.12 15.83
C GLU A 277 -9.56 16.96 15.21
N LYS A 278 -10.10 16.41 14.11
CA LYS A 278 -9.53 15.28 13.36
C LYS A 278 -9.33 13.98 14.16
N MET A 279 -9.98 13.85 15.34
CA MET A 279 -9.88 12.61 16.14
C MET A 279 -10.44 11.41 15.36
N GLU A 280 -11.41 11.60 14.46
CA GLU A 280 -11.94 10.55 13.59
C GLU A 280 -10.86 9.89 12.69
N GLN A 281 -9.75 10.59 12.46
CA GLN A 281 -8.62 10.06 11.71
C GLN A 281 -7.81 9.04 12.52
N MET A 282 -7.96 9.01 13.86
CA MET A 282 -7.26 8.06 14.72
C MET A 282 -7.69 6.59 14.51
N LYS A 283 -8.67 6.33 13.66
CA LYS A 283 -8.97 5.00 13.12
C LYS A 283 -7.81 4.37 12.35
N TYR A 284 -6.88 5.18 11.81
CA TYR A 284 -5.73 4.68 11.06
C TYR A 284 -4.47 4.46 11.91
N ASP A 285 -4.57 4.58 13.23
CA ASP A 285 -3.44 4.38 14.14
C ASP A 285 -2.98 2.91 14.26
N MET A 286 -3.58 2.05 13.46
CA MET A 286 -3.24 0.66 13.22
C MET A 286 -2.60 0.41 11.84
N SER A 287 -2.11 1.44 11.17
CA SER A 287 -1.49 1.33 9.83
C SER A 287 -0.26 0.41 9.83
N GLY A 288 0.50 0.39 10.94
CA GLY A 288 1.61 -0.54 11.12
C GLY A 288 1.17 -2.00 11.08
N ALA A 289 0.10 -2.34 11.81
CA ALA A 289 -0.49 -3.68 11.79
C ALA A 289 -0.99 -4.09 10.40
N ALA A 290 -1.68 -3.19 9.71
CA ALA A 290 -2.18 -3.43 8.35
C ALA A 290 -1.03 -3.67 7.36
N THR A 291 0.07 -2.92 7.48
CA THR A 291 1.27 -3.09 6.66
C THR A 291 1.95 -4.43 6.93
N VAL A 292 2.03 -4.87 8.20
CA VAL A 292 2.55 -6.20 8.55
C VAL A 292 1.73 -7.31 7.87
N LEU A 293 0.39 -7.24 7.90
CA LEU A 293 -0.47 -8.21 7.21
C LEU A 293 -0.22 -8.22 5.70
N GLY A 294 -0.10 -7.04 5.08
CA GLY A 294 0.26 -6.89 3.67
C GLY A 294 1.63 -7.50 3.34
N THR A 295 2.63 -7.26 4.18
CA THR A 295 3.99 -7.80 4.02
C THR A 295 4.00 -9.33 4.05
N LEU A 296 3.30 -9.95 5.01
CA LEU A 296 3.17 -11.41 5.09
C LEU A 296 2.45 -11.98 3.86
N LYS A 297 1.40 -11.29 3.36
CA LYS A 297 0.71 -11.68 2.12
C LYS A 297 1.67 -11.71 0.94
N VAL A 298 2.49 -10.66 0.77
CA VAL A 298 3.48 -10.59 -0.31
C VAL A 298 4.52 -11.69 -0.17
N ALA A 299 5.15 -11.81 0.99
CA ALA A 299 6.23 -12.77 1.22
C ALA A 299 5.79 -14.22 0.91
N ALA A 300 4.61 -14.60 1.39
CA ALA A 300 4.07 -15.94 1.19
C ALA A 300 3.60 -16.18 -0.25
N THR A 301 2.93 -15.19 -0.88
CA THR A 301 2.41 -15.35 -2.25
C THR A 301 3.54 -15.38 -3.28
N LEU A 302 4.58 -14.59 -3.09
CA LEU A 302 5.80 -14.59 -3.92
C LEU A 302 6.76 -15.74 -3.58
N LYS A 303 6.50 -16.49 -2.50
CA LYS A 303 7.36 -17.58 -2.02
C LYS A 303 8.81 -17.13 -1.81
N LEU A 304 8.98 -15.98 -1.11
CA LEU A 304 10.32 -15.43 -0.86
C LEU A 304 11.17 -16.44 -0.06
N PRO A 305 12.48 -16.58 -0.35
CA PRO A 305 13.35 -17.58 0.31
C PRO A 305 13.87 -17.09 1.69
N VAL A 306 13.03 -16.39 2.44
CA VAL A 306 13.33 -15.83 3.76
C VAL A 306 12.19 -16.12 4.73
N ARG A 307 12.51 -16.30 6.01
CA ARG A 307 11.52 -16.39 7.08
C ARG A 307 11.03 -15.01 7.43
N VAL A 308 9.72 -14.82 7.45
CA VAL A 308 9.09 -13.54 7.81
C VAL A 308 8.10 -13.76 8.96
N ILE A 309 8.31 -13.01 10.03
CA ILE A 309 7.46 -13.01 11.23
C ILE A 309 6.79 -11.65 11.34
N GLY A 310 5.47 -11.64 11.42
CA GLY A 310 4.68 -10.46 11.73
C GLY A 310 4.20 -10.51 13.17
N ILE A 311 4.43 -9.45 13.95
CA ILE A 311 3.97 -9.31 15.32
C ILE A 311 3.13 -8.04 15.42
N ILE A 312 1.90 -8.17 15.92
CA ILE A 312 0.95 -7.05 16.00
C ILE A 312 0.36 -7.00 17.42
N ALA A 313 0.49 -5.86 18.06
CA ALA A 313 -0.21 -5.56 19.31
C ALA A 313 -1.49 -4.76 18.98
N ALA A 314 -2.61 -5.46 18.89
CA ALA A 314 -3.89 -4.85 18.53
C ALA A 314 -4.71 -4.50 19.79
N THR A 315 -5.03 -3.21 19.96
CA THR A 315 -5.85 -2.69 21.05
C THR A 315 -6.46 -1.35 20.68
N GLU A 316 -7.28 -0.78 21.55
CA GLU A 316 -7.69 0.63 21.52
C GLU A 316 -7.09 1.37 22.72
N ASN A 317 -6.92 2.68 22.58
CA ASN A 317 -6.56 3.59 23.68
C ASN A 317 -7.76 4.49 24.00
N MET A 318 -8.50 4.14 25.06
CA MET A 318 -9.77 4.78 25.40
C MET A 318 -9.79 5.27 26.84
N PRO A 319 -10.45 6.40 27.14
CA PRO A 319 -10.70 6.84 28.50
C PRO A 319 -11.86 6.02 29.10
N SER A 320 -11.69 5.60 30.33
CA SER A 320 -12.77 4.97 31.14
C SER A 320 -12.36 4.93 32.60
N GLY A 321 -13.27 4.46 33.47
CA GLY A 321 -12.99 4.26 34.90
C GLY A 321 -11.89 3.21 35.19
N THR A 322 -11.51 2.41 34.21
CA THR A 322 -10.46 1.38 34.32
C THR A 322 -9.19 1.71 33.52
N ALA A 323 -9.17 2.84 32.79
CA ALA A 323 -8.03 3.22 31.96
C ALA A 323 -6.77 3.50 32.80
N GLN A 324 -5.61 3.26 32.19
CA GLN A 324 -4.34 3.72 32.76
C GLN A 324 -4.30 5.24 32.89
N LYS A 325 -3.62 5.74 33.89
CA LYS A 325 -3.51 7.16 34.22
C LYS A 325 -2.08 7.65 34.17
N PRO A 326 -1.84 8.92 33.89
CA PRO A 326 -0.52 9.53 34.15
C PRO A 326 -0.07 9.25 35.59
N GLY A 327 1.18 8.84 35.75
CA GLY A 327 1.78 8.38 37.01
C GLY A 327 1.65 6.88 37.28
N ASP A 328 0.85 6.13 36.52
CA ASP A 328 0.81 4.66 36.66
C ASP A 328 2.14 4.06 36.17
N VAL A 329 2.55 2.98 36.84
CA VAL A 329 3.77 2.24 36.49
C VAL A 329 3.39 0.87 35.92
N LEU A 330 3.80 0.63 34.67
CA LEU A 330 3.59 -0.64 33.99
C LEU A 330 4.85 -1.51 34.04
N LYS A 331 4.68 -2.81 34.24
CA LYS A 331 5.75 -3.80 34.08
C LYS A 331 5.61 -4.48 32.72
N THR A 332 6.46 -4.10 31.75
CA THR A 332 6.42 -4.63 30.38
C THR A 332 6.85 -6.11 30.32
N LEU A 333 6.64 -6.76 29.17
CA LEU A 333 7.07 -8.16 28.93
C LEU A 333 8.57 -8.38 29.16
N SER A 334 9.37 -7.35 29.02
CA SER A 334 10.82 -7.42 29.28
C SER A 334 11.17 -7.48 30.78
N GLY A 335 10.19 -7.31 31.66
CA GLY A 335 10.39 -7.18 33.11
C GLY A 335 10.75 -5.77 33.58
N LYS A 336 11.04 -4.84 32.67
CA LYS A 336 11.31 -3.43 32.99
C LYS A 336 10.02 -2.71 33.34
N THR A 337 10.12 -1.79 34.29
CA THR A 337 9.03 -0.87 34.66
C THR A 337 9.10 0.39 33.83
N VAL A 338 7.94 0.94 33.47
CA VAL A 338 7.78 2.18 32.73
C VAL A 338 6.72 3.01 33.41
N GLU A 339 7.07 4.24 33.83
CA GLU A 339 6.11 5.22 34.30
C GLU A 339 5.40 5.86 33.10
N VAL A 340 4.08 5.92 33.14
CA VAL A 340 3.24 6.51 32.11
C VAL A 340 3.06 8.00 32.44
N ILE A 341 3.81 8.88 31.79
CA ILE A 341 3.67 10.33 31.98
C ILE A 341 2.49 10.88 31.17
N ASN A 342 2.24 10.31 29.98
CA ASN A 342 1.19 10.71 29.07
C ASN A 342 0.58 9.46 28.44
N THR A 343 -0.74 9.28 28.62
CA THR A 343 -1.43 8.10 28.06
C THR A 343 -1.60 8.15 26.55
N ASP A 344 -1.38 9.31 25.90
CA ASP A 344 -1.32 9.47 24.44
C ASP A 344 0.04 9.05 23.85
N ALA A 345 0.92 8.46 24.66
CA ALA A 345 2.15 7.82 24.24
C ALA A 345 2.06 6.27 24.30
N GLU A 346 0.93 5.72 24.02
CA GLU A 346 0.53 4.30 24.11
C GLU A 346 1.28 3.42 23.11
N GLY A 347 1.55 3.95 21.91
CA GLY A 347 2.20 3.21 20.81
C GLY A 347 3.53 2.61 21.21
N ARG A 348 4.39 3.38 21.89
CA ARG A 348 5.69 2.89 22.38
C ARG A 348 5.55 1.85 23.48
N LEU A 349 4.46 1.87 24.24
CA LEU A 349 4.19 0.87 25.28
C LEU A 349 3.85 -0.49 24.65
N VAL A 350 2.94 -0.52 23.70
CA VAL A 350 2.56 -1.76 23.01
C VAL A 350 3.70 -2.31 22.15
N LEU A 351 4.49 -1.43 21.50
CA LEU A 351 5.67 -1.83 20.72
C LEU A 351 6.79 -2.40 21.60
N SER A 352 6.93 -1.95 22.85
CA SER A 352 7.93 -2.51 23.78
C SER A 352 7.74 -4.01 23.99
N ASP A 353 6.48 -4.47 24.12
CA ASP A 353 6.15 -5.88 24.24
C ASP A 353 6.38 -6.62 22.91
N CYS A 354 6.07 -6.02 21.75
CA CYS A 354 6.34 -6.60 20.44
C CYS A 354 7.84 -6.82 20.22
N LEU A 355 8.66 -5.80 20.48
CA LEU A 355 10.10 -5.84 20.27
C LEU A 355 10.78 -6.84 21.22
N HIS A 356 10.32 -6.92 22.49
CA HIS A 356 10.82 -7.94 23.40
C HIS A 356 10.44 -9.35 22.94
N TYR A 357 9.19 -9.54 22.53
CA TYR A 357 8.69 -10.84 22.03
C TYR A 357 9.43 -11.28 20.76
N ALA A 358 9.82 -10.34 19.89
CA ALA A 358 10.57 -10.60 18.66
C ALA A 358 11.89 -11.33 18.89
N LYS A 359 12.59 -11.08 20.01
CA LYS A 359 13.88 -11.71 20.34
C LYS A 359 13.86 -13.23 20.33
N ARG A 360 12.71 -13.85 20.63
CA ARG A 360 12.55 -15.32 20.64
C ARG A 360 12.81 -15.96 19.29
N TYR A 361 12.66 -15.20 18.20
CA TYR A 361 12.87 -15.66 16.83
C TYR A 361 14.32 -15.55 16.37
N LYS A 362 15.20 -14.95 17.19
CA LYS A 362 16.62 -14.66 16.86
C LYS A 362 16.73 -13.99 15.46
N PRO A 363 16.06 -12.85 15.23
CA PRO A 363 15.99 -12.25 13.91
C PRO A 363 17.31 -11.65 13.47
N ASP A 364 17.59 -11.71 12.15
CA ASP A 364 18.68 -10.98 11.50
C ASP A 364 18.34 -9.49 11.37
N CYS A 365 17.04 -9.17 11.28
CA CYS A 365 16.55 -7.80 11.18
C CYS A 365 15.18 -7.68 11.83
N VAL A 366 14.98 -6.59 12.57
CA VAL A 366 13.66 -6.19 13.10
C VAL A 366 13.32 -4.82 12.54
N VAL A 367 12.13 -4.69 11.98
CA VAL A 367 11.56 -3.41 11.53
C VAL A 367 10.26 -3.20 12.29
N ASP A 368 10.11 -2.06 12.96
CA ASP A 368 8.82 -1.67 13.48
C ASP A 368 8.14 -0.63 12.58
N LEU A 369 6.83 -0.70 12.51
CA LEU A 369 5.98 0.10 11.64
C LEU A 369 4.90 0.73 12.53
N ALA A 370 4.93 2.06 12.64
CA ALA A 370 4.05 2.74 13.57
C ALA A 370 3.71 4.16 13.11
N THR A 371 2.45 4.52 13.25
CA THR A 371 1.96 5.90 13.30
C THR A 371 2.23 6.44 14.70
N LEU A 372 3.50 6.75 14.99
CA LEU A 372 3.98 6.82 16.37
C LEU A 372 3.89 8.22 16.99
N THR A 373 4.12 9.28 16.19
CA THR A 373 4.11 10.65 16.71
C THR A 373 3.73 11.67 15.63
N GLY A 374 2.88 12.63 16.02
CA GLY A 374 2.52 13.77 15.17
C GLY A 374 3.72 14.66 14.81
N ALA A 375 4.78 14.66 15.61
CA ALA A 375 6.01 15.39 15.30
C ALA A 375 6.64 14.99 13.96
N CYS A 376 6.48 13.74 13.55
CA CYS A 376 6.94 13.25 12.24
C CYS A 376 6.20 13.95 11.08
N VAL A 377 4.89 14.15 11.23
CA VAL A 377 4.07 14.88 10.25
C VAL A 377 4.43 16.36 10.22
N VAL A 378 4.69 16.97 11.36
CA VAL A 378 5.13 18.37 11.46
C VAL A 378 6.48 18.55 10.74
N ALA A 379 7.41 17.60 10.91
CA ALA A 379 8.74 17.68 10.32
C ALA A 379 8.78 17.37 8.82
N LEU A 380 8.00 16.38 8.36
CA LEU A 380 8.13 15.79 7.01
C LEU A 380 6.91 16.03 6.10
N GLY A 381 5.80 16.56 6.63
CA GLY A 381 4.54 16.68 5.90
C GLY A 381 3.87 15.33 5.69
N SER A 382 3.05 15.23 4.62
CA SER A 382 2.25 14.04 4.28
C SER A 382 2.86 13.17 3.18
N GLU A 383 3.97 13.61 2.58
CA GLU A 383 4.56 12.97 1.40
C GLU A 383 5.73 12.02 1.73
N ALA A 384 6.23 12.07 2.97
CA ALA A 384 7.38 11.26 3.40
C ALA A 384 7.11 10.60 4.75
N ILE A 385 7.78 9.48 4.98
CA ILE A 385 7.81 8.78 6.28
C ILE A 385 9.19 8.91 6.90
N GLY A 386 9.24 8.91 8.24
CA GLY A 386 10.51 8.91 8.97
C GLY A 386 11.11 7.49 9.03
N LEU A 387 12.36 7.34 8.62
CA LEU A 387 13.14 6.12 8.79
C LEU A 387 14.25 6.36 9.82
N PHE A 388 14.23 5.59 10.90
CA PHE A 388 15.20 5.71 12.01
C PHE A 388 15.92 4.38 12.22
N SER A 389 17.24 4.40 12.17
CA SER A 389 18.08 3.26 12.49
C SER A 389 19.49 3.74 12.83
N LYS A 390 20.21 2.95 13.63
CA LYS A 390 21.67 3.11 13.83
C LYS A 390 22.50 2.29 12.84
N ASP A 391 21.85 1.43 12.05
CA ASP A 391 22.47 0.61 11.01
C ASP A 391 22.33 1.30 9.66
N GLU A 392 23.36 2.05 9.26
CA GLU A 392 23.40 2.76 7.98
C GLU A 392 23.29 1.83 6.77
N ARG A 393 23.74 0.58 6.88
CA ARG A 393 23.63 -0.41 5.79
C ARG A 393 22.16 -0.82 5.61
N LEU A 394 21.42 -1.00 6.70
CA LEU A 394 19.99 -1.27 6.65
C LEU A 394 19.23 -0.07 6.06
N VAL A 395 19.56 1.15 6.49
CA VAL A 395 18.96 2.39 5.94
C VAL A 395 19.17 2.46 4.43
N ALA A 396 20.40 2.25 3.95
CA ALA A 396 20.69 2.28 2.53
C ALA A 396 19.90 1.23 1.73
N ARG A 397 19.69 0.02 2.30
CA ARG A 397 18.90 -1.04 1.67
C ARG A 397 17.40 -0.76 1.63
N LEU A 398 16.87 -0.07 2.63
CA LEU A 398 15.45 0.30 2.69
C LEU A 398 15.10 1.50 1.79
N ASN A 399 16.10 2.32 1.43
CA ASN A 399 15.95 3.46 0.54
C ASN A 399 16.14 3.11 -0.95
N GLN A 400 16.52 1.89 -1.30
CA GLN A 400 16.61 1.37 -2.68
C GLN A 400 15.23 0.93 -3.22
#